data_f8fd1bdfbd1b250a3f6d0c87dad3f3cf
#
_entry.id   f8fd1bdfbd1b250a3f6d0c87dad3f3cf
#
_cell.length_a   1.000
_cell.length_b   1.000
_cell.length_c   1.000
_cell.angle_alpha   90.00
_cell.angle_beta   90.00
_cell.angle_gamma   90.00
#
_symmetry.space_group_name_H-M   'P 1'
#
loop_
_entity.id
_entity.type
_entity.pdbx_description
1 polymer ?
#
loop_
_entity_poly.entity_id
_entity_poly.type
_entity_poly.pdbx_seq_one_letter_code
_entity_poly.pdbx_strand_id
1 'polypeptide(L)'
;MLIRRPAEEVYEAFADPEITTKFWFTKSSGRLEKGKSIRWEWEMYGVHDDILVIALEPNKRILVESSDGTKVEWTFSSRTDSETFVTITNAGFSGDDASVINQALDSMGGYTMVLCGLKALLEHQISLNLVADKAPDAHVQL
;
A
#
# COMPACT_ATOMS: atom_id res chain seq x y z
N MET A 1 2.20 -0.45 12.28
CA MET A 1 0.88 -0.38 12.98
C MET A 1 0.42 -1.78 13.33
N LEU A 2 -0.14 -1.96 14.51
CA LEU A 2 -0.75 -3.24 14.88
C LEU A 2 -2.12 -3.40 14.22
N ILE A 3 -2.31 -4.51 13.54
CA ILE A 3 -3.59 -4.93 12.97
C ILE A 3 -4.05 -6.17 13.75
N ARG A 4 -5.24 -6.12 14.29
CA ARG A 4 -5.80 -7.19 15.14
C ARG A 4 -6.46 -8.29 14.31
N ARG A 5 -5.68 -8.86 13.39
CA ARG A 5 -6.06 -9.97 12.52
C ARG A 5 -4.83 -10.86 12.24
N PRO A 6 -5.05 -12.13 11.86
CA PRO A 6 -3.95 -13.05 11.54
C PRO A 6 -3.06 -12.56 10.40
N ALA A 7 -1.78 -12.91 10.43
CA ALA A 7 -0.81 -12.49 9.42
C ALA A 7 -1.20 -12.89 7.98
N GLU A 8 -1.80 -14.06 7.81
CA GLU A 8 -2.31 -14.51 6.51
C GLU A 8 -3.34 -13.54 5.93
N GLU A 9 -4.28 -13.10 6.74
CA GLU A 9 -5.34 -12.19 6.33
C GLU A 9 -4.79 -10.80 6.00
N VAL A 10 -3.85 -10.30 6.80
CA VAL A 10 -3.22 -9.00 6.60
C VAL A 10 -2.34 -9.00 5.34
N TYR A 11 -1.58 -10.05 5.13
CA TYR A 11 -0.78 -10.24 3.90
C TYR A 11 -1.68 -10.28 2.66
N GLU A 12 -2.75 -11.09 2.68
CA GLU A 12 -3.69 -11.20 1.57
C GLU A 12 -4.34 -9.86 1.21
N ALA A 13 -4.59 -9.00 2.19
CA ALA A 13 -5.15 -7.68 1.93
C ALA A 13 -4.27 -6.83 1.01
N PHE A 14 -2.96 -7.04 0.99
CA PHE A 14 -2.03 -6.36 0.07
C PHE A 14 -1.73 -7.18 -1.19
N ALA A 15 -1.79 -8.49 -1.14
CA ALA A 15 -1.47 -9.36 -2.27
C ALA A 15 -2.65 -9.56 -3.23
N ASP A 16 -3.87 -9.55 -2.72
CA ASP A 16 -5.09 -9.74 -3.48
C ASP A 16 -5.77 -8.40 -3.78
N PRO A 17 -5.81 -7.95 -5.05
CA PRO A 17 -6.40 -6.66 -5.40
C PRO A 17 -7.90 -6.58 -5.11
N GLU A 18 -8.62 -7.69 -5.03
CA GLU A 18 -10.03 -7.66 -4.63
C GLU A 18 -10.21 -7.09 -3.22
N ILE A 19 -9.20 -7.23 -2.37
CA ILE A 19 -9.21 -6.67 -1.02
C ILE A 19 -8.56 -5.28 -1.02
N THR A 20 -7.38 -5.15 -1.63
CA THR A 20 -6.60 -3.91 -1.62
C THR A 20 -7.36 -2.72 -2.19
N THR A 21 -8.18 -2.95 -3.22
CA THR A 21 -8.97 -1.89 -3.86
C THR A 21 -10.06 -1.30 -2.95
N LYS A 22 -10.33 -1.94 -1.83
CA LYS A 22 -11.30 -1.43 -0.85
C LYS A 22 -10.72 -0.38 0.10
N PHE A 23 -9.39 -0.25 0.16
CA PHE A 23 -8.76 0.69 1.10
C PHE A 23 -7.58 1.49 0.52
N TRP A 24 -7.12 1.22 -0.68
CA TRP A 24 -5.94 1.89 -1.24
C TRP A 24 -6.14 2.29 -2.70
N PHE A 25 -5.46 1.63 -3.66
CA PHE A 25 -5.69 1.89 -5.08
C PHE A 25 -7.05 1.36 -5.52
N THR A 26 -7.55 1.81 -6.68
CA THR A 26 -8.91 1.46 -7.13
C THR A 26 -8.94 0.35 -8.16
N LYS A 27 -7.81 0.11 -8.84
CA LYS A 27 -7.71 -0.90 -9.89
C LYS A 27 -6.31 -1.49 -9.93
N SER A 28 -6.21 -2.77 -10.24
CA SER A 28 -4.95 -3.48 -10.43
C SER A 28 -5.04 -4.38 -11.65
N SER A 29 -3.91 -4.58 -12.34
CA SER A 29 -3.82 -5.52 -13.46
C SER A 29 -3.80 -6.98 -13.00
N GLY A 30 -3.63 -7.26 -11.72
CA GLY A 30 -3.65 -8.60 -11.18
C GLY A 30 -3.11 -8.71 -9.76
N ARG A 31 -3.14 -9.94 -9.26
CA ARG A 31 -2.56 -10.30 -7.98
C ARG A 31 -1.04 -10.15 -8.02
N LEU A 32 -0.41 -9.82 -6.90
CA LEU A 32 1.05 -9.78 -6.79
C LEU A 32 1.64 -11.16 -7.07
N GLU A 33 2.60 -11.20 -7.99
CA GLU A 33 3.37 -12.40 -8.32
C GLU A 33 4.83 -12.03 -8.51
N LYS A 34 5.73 -12.78 -7.88
CA LYS A 34 7.16 -12.50 -7.94
C LYS A 34 7.67 -12.44 -9.38
N GLY A 35 8.42 -11.39 -9.68
CA GLY A 35 9.01 -11.15 -11.00
C GLY A 35 8.07 -10.49 -12.01
N LYS A 36 6.81 -10.26 -11.67
CA LYS A 36 5.85 -9.63 -12.56
C LYS A 36 5.75 -8.13 -12.34
N SER A 37 5.45 -7.42 -13.43
CA SER A 37 5.06 -6.02 -13.39
C SER A 37 3.54 -5.95 -13.24
N ILE A 38 3.08 -5.20 -12.25
CA ILE A 38 1.67 -5.02 -11.91
C ILE A 38 1.36 -3.54 -12.01
N ARG A 39 0.24 -3.19 -12.64
CA ARG A 39 -0.25 -1.82 -12.69
C ARG A 39 -1.28 -1.57 -11.61
N TRP A 40 -1.01 -0.57 -10.77
CA TRP A 40 -1.95 -0.04 -9.80
C TRP A 40 -2.48 1.31 -10.30
N GLU A 41 -3.78 1.53 -10.18
CA GLU A 41 -4.40 2.77 -10.65
C GLU A 41 -5.23 3.40 -9.53
N TRP A 42 -5.11 4.72 -9.43
CA TRP A 42 -5.96 5.57 -8.60
C TRP A 42 -6.84 6.38 -9.54
N GLU A 43 -7.97 5.80 -9.92
CA GLU A 43 -8.82 6.32 -10.99
C GLU A 43 -9.35 7.72 -10.67
N MET A 44 -9.66 8.01 -9.39
CA MET A 44 -10.14 9.34 -8.98
C MET A 44 -9.13 10.46 -9.27
N TYR A 45 -7.83 10.14 -9.27
CA TYR A 45 -6.77 11.12 -9.57
C TYR A 45 -6.21 11.00 -10.99
N GLY A 46 -6.66 10.02 -11.75
CA GLY A 46 -6.13 9.75 -13.08
C GLY A 46 -4.65 9.36 -13.08
N VAL A 47 -4.17 8.74 -12.01
CA VAL A 47 -2.76 8.33 -11.88
C VAL A 47 -2.63 6.82 -11.79
N HIS A 48 -1.48 6.32 -12.20
CA HIS A 48 -1.12 4.91 -12.09
C HIS A 48 0.36 4.76 -11.78
N ASP A 49 0.72 3.57 -11.31
CA ASP A 49 2.11 3.16 -11.13
C ASP A 49 2.27 1.72 -11.64
N ASP A 50 3.32 1.48 -12.39
CA ASP A 50 3.71 0.14 -12.81
C ASP A 50 4.80 -0.33 -11.86
N ILE A 51 4.45 -1.25 -10.97
CA ILE A 51 5.38 -1.76 -9.96
C ILE A 51 5.94 -3.11 -10.40
N LEU A 52 7.20 -3.37 -10.04
CA LEU A 52 7.84 -4.67 -10.20
C LEU A 52 7.85 -5.38 -8.86
N VAL A 53 7.29 -6.59 -8.81
CA VAL A 53 7.31 -7.42 -7.61
C VAL A 53 8.66 -8.11 -7.49
N ILE A 54 9.49 -7.67 -6.55
CA ILE A 54 10.84 -8.19 -6.35
C ILE A 54 10.84 -9.41 -5.44
N ALA A 55 10.06 -9.38 -4.34
CA ALA A 55 9.99 -10.47 -3.39
C ALA A 55 8.58 -10.63 -2.84
N LEU A 56 8.17 -11.87 -2.69
CA LEU A 56 6.95 -12.28 -2.00
C LEU A 56 7.29 -13.45 -1.08
N GLU A 57 7.20 -13.22 0.21
CA GLU A 57 7.31 -14.25 1.24
C GLU A 57 5.96 -14.31 1.96
N PRO A 58 5.12 -15.30 1.66
CA PRO A 58 3.76 -15.38 2.20
C PRO A 58 3.70 -15.16 3.70
N ASN A 59 2.82 -14.27 4.12
CA ASN A 59 2.56 -13.88 5.51
C ASN A 59 3.74 -13.20 6.23
N LYS A 60 4.83 -12.87 5.50
CA LYS A 60 6.05 -12.30 6.10
C LYS A 60 6.52 -11.03 5.43
N ARG A 61 6.57 -10.98 4.08
CA ARG A 61 7.24 -9.88 3.40
C ARG A 61 6.74 -9.70 1.96
N ILE A 62 6.62 -8.43 1.56
CA ILE A 62 6.42 -8.02 0.18
C ILE A 62 7.44 -6.93 -0.12
N LEU A 63 8.13 -7.01 -1.25
CA LEU A 63 9.02 -5.96 -1.74
C LEU A 63 8.67 -5.64 -3.18
N VAL A 64 8.40 -4.37 -3.47
CA VAL A 64 8.13 -3.89 -4.82
C VAL A 64 9.03 -2.71 -5.15
N GLU A 65 9.29 -2.53 -6.45
CA GLU A 65 9.97 -1.35 -6.98
C GLU A 65 8.98 -0.54 -7.81
N SER A 66 8.87 0.73 -7.50
CA SER A 66 8.01 1.67 -8.21
C SER A 66 8.65 2.14 -9.52
N SER A 67 7.86 2.70 -10.42
CA SER A 67 8.35 3.23 -11.72
C SER A 67 9.36 4.37 -11.57
N ASP A 68 9.33 5.09 -10.44
CA ASP A 68 10.29 6.17 -10.13
C ASP A 68 11.62 5.66 -9.55
N GLY A 69 11.78 4.34 -9.38
CA GLY A 69 12.98 3.71 -8.83
C GLY A 69 12.98 3.57 -7.31
N THR A 70 11.98 4.10 -6.61
CA THR A 70 11.83 3.87 -5.17
C THR A 70 11.38 2.44 -4.89
N LYS A 71 11.69 1.95 -3.70
CA LYS A 71 11.26 0.62 -3.25
C LYS A 71 10.37 0.74 -2.04
N VAL A 72 9.37 -0.13 -1.98
CA VAL A 72 8.47 -0.24 -0.84
C VAL A 72 8.49 -1.66 -0.32
N GLU A 73 8.70 -1.80 0.97
CA GLU A 73 8.73 -3.08 1.64
C GLU A 73 7.66 -3.13 2.73
N TRP A 74 6.87 -4.18 2.72
CA TRP A 74 5.96 -4.54 3.79
C TRP A 74 6.56 -5.70 4.56
N THR A 75 6.62 -5.59 5.88
CA THR A 75 6.92 -6.71 6.75
C THR A 75 5.74 -6.98 7.66
N PHE A 76 5.40 -8.26 7.80
CA PHE A 76 4.27 -8.74 8.60
C PHE A 76 4.84 -9.58 9.74
N SER A 77 4.76 -9.05 10.96
CA SER A 77 5.28 -9.75 12.14
C SER A 77 4.11 -10.22 13.00
N SER A 78 3.88 -11.53 13.01
CA SER A 78 2.85 -12.12 13.86
C SER A 78 3.22 -11.95 15.33
N ARG A 79 2.31 -11.38 16.11
CA ARG A 79 2.48 -11.22 17.56
C ARG A 79 1.71 -12.25 18.35
N THR A 80 0.52 -12.58 17.86
CA THR A 80 -0.33 -13.67 18.34
C THR A 80 -1.01 -14.29 17.12
N ASP A 81 -1.82 -15.30 17.31
CA ASP A 81 -2.59 -15.93 16.22
C ASP A 81 -3.58 -14.96 15.57
N SER A 82 -3.90 -13.85 16.22
CA SER A 82 -4.89 -12.86 15.75
C SER A 82 -4.37 -11.43 15.75
N GLU A 83 -3.05 -11.22 15.85
CA GLU A 83 -2.44 -9.89 15.85
C GLU A 83 -1.17 -9.88 15.01
N THR A 84 -1.06 -8.90 14.14
CA THR A 84 0.07 -8.73 13.21
C THR A 84 0.57 -7.29 13.25
N PHE A 85 1.86 -7.11 13.45
CA PHE A 85 2.48 -5.80 13.32
C PHE A 85 2.96 -5.61 11.89
N VAL A 86 2.44 -4.57 11.23
CA VAL A 86 2.80 -4.24 9.84
C VAL A 86 3.75 -3.06 9.85
N THR A 87 4.89 -3.22 9.18
CA THR A 87 5.83 -2.14 8.91
C THR A 87 5.91 -1.91 7.40
N ILE A 88 5.76 -0.65 6.99
CA ILE A 88 5.95 -0.25 5.59
C ILE A 88 7.16 0.67 5.54
N THR A 89 8.14 0.32 4.72
CA THR A 89 9.36 1.11 4.52
C THR A 89 9.43 1.51 3.04
N ASN A 90 9.49 2.81 2.78
CA ASN A 90 9.71 3.34 1.44
C ASN A 90 11.08 4.01 1.39
N ALA A 91 11.90 3.65 0.43
CA ALA A 91 13.30 4.09 0.34
C ALA A 91 13.69 4.34 -1.12
N GLY A 92 14.86 4.98 -1.29
CA GLY A 92 15.40 5.24 -2.63
C GLY A 92 14.96 6.57 -3.22
N PHE A 93 14.54 7.53 -2.39
CA PHE A 93 14.20 8.88 -2.85
C PHE A 93 15.44 9.57 -3.41
N SER A 94 15.26 10.36 -4.46
CA SER A 94 16.33 11.07 -5.16
C SER A 94 16.05 12.56 -5.27
N GLY A 95 17.11 13.33 -5.51
CA GLY A 95 17.08 14.78 -5.59
C GLY A 95 17.92 15.44 -4.50
N ASP A 96 17.73 16.75 -4.31
CA ASP A 96 18.39 17.46 -3.22
C ASP A 96 17.74 17.13 -1.85
N ASP A 97 18.33 17.60 -0.76
CA ASP A 97 17.84 17.29 0.59
C ASP A 97 16.40 17.73 0.81
N ALA A 98 16.00 18.89 0.31
CA ALA A 98 14.63 19.39 0.44
C ALA A 98 13.64 18.50 -0.31
N SER A 99 14.00 18.06 -1.52
CA SER A 99 13.18 17.14 -2.32
C SER A 99 13.03 15.78 -1.64
N VAL A 100 14.12 15.22 -1.14
CA VAL A 100 14.10 13.93 -0.42
C VAL A 100 13.22 14.00 0.83
N ILE A 101 13.34 15.07 1.60
CA ILE A 101 12.51 15.29 2.80
C ILE A 101 11.03 15.37 2.43
N ASN A 102 10.67 16.15 1.40
CA ASN A 102 9.29 16.28 0.97
C ASN A 102 8.71 14.96 0.48
N GLN A 103 9.46 14.19 -0.29
CA GLN A 103 9.04 12.86 -0.75
C GLN A 103 8.82 11.90 0.43
N ALA A 104 9.71 11.93 1.41
CA ALA A 104 9.60 11.09 2.61
C ALA A 104 8.37 11.45 3.45
N LEU A 105 8.09 12.75 3.62
CA LEU A 105 6.91 13.22 4.34
C LEU A 105 5.60 12.81 3.63
N ASP A 106 5.54 12.99 2.32
CA ASP A 106 4.38 12.58 1.52
C ASP A 106 4.15 11.07 1.62
N SER A 107 5.22 10.29 1.52
CA SER A 107 5.17 8.84 1.64
C SER A 107 4.68 8.40 3.02
N MET A 108 5.20 8.99 4.09
CA MET A 108 4.79 8.66 5.46
C MET A 108 3.30 8.96 5.67
N GLY A 109 2.84 10.12 5.24
CA GLY A 109 1.42 10.48 5.32
C GLY A 109 0.54 9.52 4.53
N GLY A 110 0.91 9.22 3.29
CA GLY A 110 0.17 8.32 2.43
C GLY A 110 0.07 6.89 2.99
N TYR A 111 1.18 6.31 3.40
CA TYR A 111 1.17 4.95 3.94
C TYR A 111 0.56 4.85 5.34
N THR A 112 0.60 5.90 6.13
CA THR A 112 -0.16 5.94 7.39
C THR A 112 -1.65 5.84 7.12
N MET A 113 -2.16 6.57 6.13
CA MET A 113 -3.56 6.47 5.70
C MET A 113 -3.91 5.07 5.18
N VAL A 114 -3.03 4.47 4.39
CA VAL A 114 -3.22 3.09 3.90
C VAL A 114 -3.38 2.12 5.08
N LEU A 115 -2.53 2.22 6.09
CA LEU A 115 -2.62 1.37 7.28
C LEU A 115 -3.89 1.64 8.10
N CYS A 116 -4.32 2.89 8.21
CA CYS A 116 -5.59 3.23 8.87
C CYS A 116 -6.78 2.63 8.11
N GLY A 117 -6.79 2.73 6.80
CA GLY A 117 -7.82 2.14 5.95
C GLY A 117 -7.86 0.61 6.05
N LEU A 118 -6.69 -0.02 6.04
CA LEU A 118 -6.56 -1.45 6.25
C LEU A 118 -7.15 -1.89 7.60
N LYS A 119 -6.78 -1.17 8.66
CA LYS A 119 -7.25 -1.47 10.02
C LYS A 119 -8.77 -1.37 10.13
N ALA A 120 -9.35 -0.31 9.59
CA ALA A 120 -10.80 -0.13 9.59
C ALA A 120 -11.50 -1.24 8.80
N LEU A 121 -10.95 -1.61 7.64
CA LEU A 121 -11.54 -2.66 6.80
C LEU A 121 -11.47 -4.04 7.46
N LEU A 122 -10.30 -4.45 7.91
CA LEU A 122 -10.12 -5.81 8.43
C LEU A 122 -10.72 -6.01 9.82
N GLU A 123 -10.62 -5.01 10.70
CA GLU A 123 -11.10 -5.15 12.07
C GLU A 123 -12.60 -4.82 12.21
N HIS A 124 -13.13 -3.94 11.35
CA HIS A 124 -14.49 -3.41 11.51
C HIS A 124 -15.36 -3.51 10.26
N GLN A 125 -14.84 -4.02 9.13
CA GLN A 125 -15.54 -4.11 7.85
C GLN A 125 -16.09 -2.75 7.38
N ILE A 126 -15.32 -1.69 7.62
CA ILE A 126 -15.65 -0.31 7.23
C ILE A 126 -14.68 0.17 6.18
N SER A 127 -15.20 0.75 5.09
CA SER A 127 -14.41 1.49 4.11
C SER A 127 -14.50 2.98 4.44
N LEU A 128 -13.34 3.60 4.73
CA LEU A 128 -13.27 5.00 5.14
C LEU A 128 -13.10 5.98 3.98
N ASN A 129 -12.84 5.49 2.76
CA ASN A 129 -12.59 6.32 1.56
C ASN A 129 -11.42 7.32 1.74
N LEU A 130 -10.44 6.99 2.57
CA LEU A 130 -9.37 7.93 2.95
C LEU A 130 -8.59 8.47 1.76
N VAL A 131 -8.26 7.61 0.80
CA VAL A 131 -7.45 8.02 -0.37
C VAL A 131 -8.22 9.00 -1.25
N ALA A 132 -9.50 8.73 -1.51
CA ALA A 132 -10.35 9.64 -2.28
C ALA A 132 -10.59 10.96 -1.55
N ASP A 133 -10.76 10.90 -0.24
CA ASP A 133 -11.14 12.06 0.57
C ASP A 133 -9.95 12.95 0.96
N LYS A 134 -8.72 12.47 0.74
CA LYS A 134 -7.51 13.25 1.04
C LYS A 134 -7.42 14.53 0.21
N ALA A 135 -7.79 14.48 -1.07
CA ALA A 135 -7.69 15.60 -1.99
C ALA A 135 -8.86 15.60 -2.99
N PRO A 136 -10.09 15.87 -2.52
CA PRO A 136 -11.28 15.77 -3.38
C PRO A 136 -11.25 16.76 -4.55
N ASP A 137 -10.61 17.92 -4.39
CA ASP A 137 -10.49 18.93 -5.44
C ASP A 137 -9.50 18.53 -6.54
N ALA A 138 -8.68 17.51 -6.30
CA ALA A 138 -7.74 16.97 -7.29
C ALA A 138 -8.35 15.83 -8.13
N HIS A 139 -9.60 15.47 -7.90
CA HIS A 139 -10.26 14.43 -8.69
C HIS A 139 -10.40 14.85 -10.15
N VAL A 140 -10.08 13.93 -11.05
CA VAL A 140 -10.29 14.16 -12.48
C VAL A 140 -11.77 14.02 -12.81
N GLN A 141 -12.24 14.85 -13.75
CA GLN A 141 -13.61 14.75 -14.26
C GLN A 141 -13.65 13.61 -15.30
N LEU A 142 -14.53 12.69 -15.07
CA LEU A 142 -14.79 11.60 -15.99
C LEU A 142 -15.91 11.95 -16.97
#